data_9e375da38b265e3f80cbebcd916be80e
#
_entry.id   9e375da38b265e3f80cbebcd916be80e
#
_cell.length_a   1.000
_cell.length_b   1.000
_cell.length_c   1.000
_cell.angle_alpha   90.00
_cell.angle_beta   90.00
_cell.angle_gamma   90.00
#
_symmetry.space_group_name_H-M   'P 1'
#
loop_
_entity.id
_entity.type
_entity.pdbx_description
1 polymer ?
#
loop_
_entity_poly.entity_id
_entity_poly.type
_entity_poly.pdbx_seq_one_letter_code
_entity_poly.pdbx_strand_id
1 'polypeptide(L)'
;MYEGVFSPIPDPGAYLARLGLEPDDYRKSLHPELPASPSEFSAPHEKAALDTLVRAHLMTVPFEDLDIFELGREVSLEINDVYDKIVNRRRGGFCFELNGLFCSLLEALGFDCRTVAVRVLFEGEFPPTGHRSTIVTLPDGQRVTCDVGFGGPTPIGAVYLDCSEVQHSGRLDFRYEKRPDGLYRFIYIQRDGSEMPLHLFSDAEFSKMDFVALSVYMSRGDHARFRNERVLNILRDCGSAAIQDDMLRLHNDGVLTEIELKTPEERKAAYVKYFGMPEESLAELPG
;
A
#
# COMPACT_ATOMS: atom_id res chain seq x y z
N MET A 1 -0.23 17.51 -18.88
CA MET A 1 -1.63 17.04 -18.77
C MET A 1 -1.56 15.65 -18.16
N TYR A 2 -2.26 15.37 -17.09
CA TYR A 2 -2.07 14.15 -16.27
C TYR A 2 -2.79 12.92 -16.86
N GLU A 3 -2.77 12.73 -18.17
CA GLU A 3 -3.43 11.58 -18.83
C GLU A 3 -2.82 10.24 -18.43
N GLY A 4 -1.53 10.24 -18.08
CA GLY A 4 -0.79 9.04 -17.68
C GLY A 4 -1.28 8.38 -16.38
N VAL A 5 -2.10 9.06 -15.53
CA VAL A 5 -2.70 8.44 -14.33
C VAL A 5 -3.74 7.38 -14.67
N PHE A 6 -4.28 7.42 -15.90
CA PHE A 6 -5.24 6.45 -16.43
C PHE A 6 -4.61 5.43 -17.38
N SER A 7 -3.30 5.53 -17.62
CA SER A 7 -2.60 4.56 -18.47
C SER A 7 -2.72 3.15 -17.88
N PRO A 8 -2.82 2.11 -18.72
CA PRO A 8 -2.69 0.74 -18.24
C PRO A 8 -1.29 0.52 -17.68
N ILE A 9 -1.16 -0.45 -16.81
CA ILE A 9 0.16 -0.86 -16.30
C ILE A 9 1.01 -1.40 -17.46
N PRO A 10 2.31 -1.01 -17.57
CA PRO A 10 3.15 -1.42 -18.71
C PRO A 10 3.33 -2.92 -18.85
N ASP A 11 3.67 -3.61 -17.78
CA ASP A 11 3.85 -5.07 -17.77
C ASP A 11 3.42 -5.65 -16.41
N PRO A 12 2.21 -6.22 -16.32
CA PRO A 12 1.73 -6.87 -15.10
C PRO A 12 2.60 -8.07 -14.69
N GLY A 13 3.16 -8.80 -15.67
CA GLY A 13 4.01 -9.97 -15.42
C GLY A 13 5.33 -9.60 -14.75
N ALA A 14 5.98 -8.51 -15.20
CA ALA A 14 7.19 -8.01 -14.55
C ALA A 14 6.90 -7.48 -13.13
N TYR A 15 5.70 -6.90 -12.89
CA TYR A 15 5.33 -6.51 -11.54
C TYR A 15 5.11 -7.74 -10.64
N LEU A 16 4.42 -8.79 -11.10
CA LEU A 16 4.28 -10.05 -10.36
C LEU A 16 5.65 -10.65 -10.02
N ALA A 17 6.56 -10.70 -11.01
CA ALA A 17 7.94 -11.16 -10.81
C ALA A 17 8.70 -10.29 -9.78
N ARG A 18 8.49 -8.94 -9.77
CA ARG A 18 9.03 -8.05 -8.74
C ARG A 18 8.55 -8.43 -7.33
N LEU A 19 7.30 -8.91 -7.22
CA LEU A 19 6.72 -9.40 -5.96
C LEU A 19 7.16 -10.83 -5.60
N GLY A 20 7.94 -11.50 -6.43
CA GLY A 20 8.36 -12.90 -6.25
C GLY A 20 7.23 -13.89 -6.55
N LEU A 21 6.27 -13.50 -7.38
CA LEU A 21 5.14 -14.32 -7.80
C LEU A 21 5.34 -14.77 -9.26
N GLU A 22 4.92 -16.00 -9.56
CA GLU A 22 5.00 -16.53 -10.91
C GLU A 22 3.86 -15.97 -11.78
N PRO A 23 4.16 -15.25 -12.87
CA PRO A 23 3.13 -14.66 -13.73
C PRO A 23 2.15 -15.70 -14.30
N ASP A 24 2.62 -16.92 -14.52
CA ASP A 24 1.81 -18.01 -15.07
C ASP A 24 0.67 -18.44 -14.13
N ASP A 25 0.80 -18.28 -12.83
CA ASP A 25 -0.25 -18.55 -11.84
C ASP A 25 -1.44 -17.59 -11.99
N TYR A 26 -1.20 -16.40 -12.57
CA TYR A 26 -2.19 -15.36 -12.81
C TYR A 26 -2.61 -15.23 -14.28
N ARG A 27 -2.09 -16.08 -15.20
CA ARG A 27 -2.37 -16.02 -16.64
C ARG A 27 -3.85 -16.12 -16.98
N LYS A 28 -4.62 -16.94 -16.25
CA LYS A 28 -6.06 -17.07 -16.47
C LYS A 28 -6.81 -15.76 -16.22
N SER A 29 -6.33 -14.95 -15.27
CA SER A 29 -6.85 -13.62 -14.99
C SER A 29 -6.39 -12.59 -16.04
N LEU A 30 -5.21 -12.78 -16.64
CA LEU A 30 -4.64 -11.90 -17.68
C LEU A 30 -5.24 -12.14 -19.09
N HIS A 31 -5.92 -13.27 -19.33
CA HIS A 31 -6.50 -13.65 -20.61
C HIS A 31 -7.99 -14.00 -20.49
N PRO A 32 -8.86 -12.96 -20.41
CA PRO A 32 -10.32 -13.16 -20.29
C PRO A 32 -10.97 -13.88 -21.50
N GLU A 33 -10.25 -14.04 -22.62
CA GLU A 33 -10.68 -14.78 -23.81
C GLU A 33 -10.58 -16.31 -23.68
N LEU A 34 -9.88 -16.82 -22.67
CA LEU A 34 -9.93 -18.24 -22.37
C LEU A 34 -11.22 -18.53 -21.60
N PRO A 35 -12.07 -19.48 -22.09
CA PRO A 35 -13.31 -19.79 -21.42
C PRO A 35 -13.01 -20.25 -19.99
N ALA A 36 -13.24 -19.33 -19.04
CA ALA A 36 -13.25 -19.70 -17.64
C ALA A 36 -14.37 -20.70 -17.43
N SER A 37 -14.05 -21.90 -16.98
CA SER A 37 -15.08 -22.76 -16.42
C SER A 37 -15.71 -21.99 -15.25
N PRO A 38 -17.03 -21.82 -15.19
CA PRO A 38 -17.71 -21.10 -14.08
C PRO A 38 -17.37 -21.64 -12.69
N SER A 39 -16.76 -22.82 -12.62
CA SER A 39 -16.31 -23.47 -11.38
C SER A 39 -14.90 -23.03 -10.91
N GLU A 40 -14.13 -22.29 -11.71
CA GLU A 40 -12.75 -21.89 -11.38
C GLU A 40 -12.65 -20.50 -10.75
N PHE A 41 -13.69 -19.67 -10.84
CA PHE A 41 -13.78 -18.35 -10.19
C PHE A 41 -14.82 -18.40 -9.07
N SER A 42 -14.46 -18.96 -7.94
CA SER A 42 -15.25 -18.80 -6.71
C SER A 42 -14.68 -17.65 -5.88
N ALA A 43 -15.53 -16.87 -5.20
CA ALA A 43 -15.15 -15.80 -4.32
C ALA A 43 -14.01 -16.17 -3.33
N PRO A 44 -13.96 -17.38 -2.75
CA PRO A 44 -12.84 -17.81 -1.90
C PRO A 44 -11.50 -17.89 -2.65
N HIS A 45 -11.48 -18.26 -3.91
CA HIS A 45 -10.23 -18.33 -4.68
C HIS A 45 -9.70 -16.93 -5.03
N GLU A 46 -10.57 -15.99 -5.39
CA GLU A 46 -10.17 -14.61 -5.65
C GLU A 46 -9.69 -13.92 -4.37
N LYS A 47 -10.38 -14.14 -3.24
CA LYS A 47 -9.89 -13.62 -1.96
C LYS A 47 -8.51 -14.16 -1.61
N ALA A 48 -8.24 -15.44 -1.80
CA ALA A 48 -6.93 -16.04 -1.54
C ALA A 48 -5.84 -15.47 -2.47
N ALA A 49 -6.18 -15.20 -3.74
CA ALA A 49 -5.27 -14.52 -4.66
C ALA A 49 -4.97 -13.10 -4.21
N LEU A 50 -5.99 -12.34 -3.78
CA LEU A 50 -5.79 -11.01 -3.20
C LEU A 50 -4.94 -11.04 -1.93
N ASP A 51 -5.15 -12.00 -1.04
CA ASP A 51 -4.33 -12.17 0.17
C ASP A 51 -2.86 -12.38 -0.19
N THR A 52 -2.60 -13.22 -1.21
CA THR A 52 -1.25 -13.50 -1.71
C THR A 52 -0.61 -12.24 -2.30
N LEU A 53 -1.34 -11.50 -3.14
CA LEU A 53 -0.86 -10.27 -3.78
C LEU A 53 -0.54 -9.19 -2.75
N VAL A 54 -1.45 -8.94 -1.81
CA VAL A 54 -1.26 -7.94 -0.74
C VAL A 54 -0.06 -8.30 0.12
N ARG A 55 0.02 -9.57 0.57
CA ARG A 55 1.15 -10.05 1.38
C ARG A 55 2.47 -9.88 0.64
N ALA A 56 2.55 -10.36 -0.59
CA ALA A 56 3.77 -10.29 -1.39
C ALA A 56 4.23 -8.84 -1.59
N HIS A 57 3.28 -7.94 -1.85
CA HIS A 57 3.59 -6.52 -2.00
C HIS A 57 4.17 -5.91 -0.71
N LEU A 58 3.47 -6.07 0.42
CA LEU A 58 3.89 -5.54 1.72
C LEU A 58 5.26 -6.04 2.18
N MET A 59 5.65 -7.25 1.76
CA MET A 59 6.94 -7.86 2.11
C MET A 59 8.07 -7.54 1.13
N THR A 60 7.74 -6.99 -0.04
CA THR A 60 8.72 -6.79 -1.12
C THR A 60 8.93 -5.33 -1.49
N VAL A 61 7.86 -4.54 -1.45
CA VAL A 61 7.89 -3.11 -1.83
C VAL A 61 7.74 -2.26 -0.58
N PRO A 62 8.77 -1.50 -0.19
CA PRO A 62 8.69 -0.67 0.99
C PRO A 62 7.78 0.53 0.79
N PHE A 63 7.07 0.94 1.84
CA PHE A 63 6.61 2.31 1.96
C PHE A 63 7.83 3.22 2.13
N GLU A 64 7.93 4.31 1.37
CA GLU A 64 8.97 5.32 1.53
C GLU A 64 8.56 6.68 0.95
N ASP A 65 9.05 7.74 1.53
CA ASP A 65 8.80 9.13 1.16
C ASP A 65 10.07 9.91 0.77
N LEU A 66 11.13 9.20 0.38
CA LEU A 66 12.46 9.79 0.15
C LEU A 66 12.47 10.84 -0.97
N ASP A 67 11.64 10.71 -2.00
CA ASP A 67 11.54 11.72 -3.05
C ASP A 67 10.95 13.03 -2.51
N ILE A 68 10.06 12.95 -1.53
CA ILE A 68 9.46 14.11 -0.86
C ILE A 68 10.43 14.69 0.17
N PHE A 69 10.86 13.86 1.12
CA PHE A 69 11.65 14.30 2.26
C PHE A 69 13.07 14.71 1.89
N GLU A 70 13.80 13.81 1.19
CA GLU A 70 15.23 14.04 0.88
C GLU A 70 15.43 14.96 -0.33
N LEU A 71 14.57 14.85 -1.36
CA LEU A 71 14.75 15.55 -2.61
C LEU A 71 13.81 16.76 -2.77
N GLY A 72 12.84 16.93 -1.86
CA GLY A 72 11.85 18.01 -1.92
C GLY A 72 11.01 17.99 -3.22
N ARG A 73 10.84 16.82 -3.83
CA ARG A 73 10.17 16.66 -5.12
C ARG A 73 8.67 16.42 -4.93
N GLU A 74 7.90 16.92 -5.86
CA GLU A 74 6.54 16.46 -6.07
C GLU A 74 6.57 15.08 -6.70
N VAL A 75 5.75 14.18 -6.18
CA VAL A 75 5.70 12.80 -6.66
C VAL A 75 4.72 12.68 -7.81
N SER A 76 5.16 12.10 -8.92
CA SER A 76 4.29 11.75 -10.05
C SER A 76 3.36 10.60 -9.67
N LEU A 77 2.10 10.68 -10.07
CA LEU A 77 1.14 9.58 -10.01
C LEU A 77 0.82 8.99 -11.40
N GLU A 78 1.58 9.39 -12.43
CA GLU A 78 1.47 8.76 -13.74
C GLU A 78 1.95 7.31 -13.66
N ILE A 79 1.17 6.39 -14.18
CA ILE A 79 1.40 4.94 -14.00
C ILE A 79 2.78 4.52 -14.50
N ASN A 80 3.26 5.08 -15.62
CA ASN A 80 4.58 4.77 -16.16
C ASN A 80 5.72 5.20 -15.23
N ASP A 81 5.61 6.37 -14.61
CA ASP A 81 6.63 6.88 -13.68
C ASP A 81 6.68 6.05 -12.40
N VAL A 82 5.49 5.78 -11.84
CA VAL A 82 5.36 4.96 -10.62
C VAL A 82 5.82 3.53 -10.89
N TYR A 83 5.48 2.97 -12.06
CA TYR A 83 5.93 1.65 -12.49
C TYR A 83 7.47 1.60 -12.63
N ASP A 84 8.07 2.58 -13.29
CA ASP A 84 9.53 2.63 -13.40
C ASP A 84 10.20 2.68 -12.04
N LYS A 85 9.71 3.53 -11.14
CA LYS A 85 10.24 3.64 -9.78
C LYS A 85 10.14 2.32 -8.99
N ILE A 86 8.95 1.71 -8.95
CA ILE A 86 8.68 0.56 -8.07
C ILE A 86 9.14 -0.75 -8.69
N VAL A 87 8.91 -0.97 -9.99
CA VAL A 87 9.19 -2.26 -10.64
C VAL A 87 10.61 -2.29 -11.21
N ASN A 88 10.98 -1.32 -12.07
CA ASN A 88 12.28 -1.34 -12.75
C ASN A 88 13.42 -0.95 -11.81
N ARG A 89 13.30 0.19 -11.13
CA ARG A 89 14.33 0.70 -10.22
C ARG A 89 14.26 0.08 -8.82
N ARG A 90 13.27 -0.74 -8.54
CA ARG A 90 13.08 -1.49 -7.28
C ARG A 90 13.06 -0.60 -6.03
N ARG A 91 12.61 0.64 -6.18
CA ARG A 91 12.30 1.57 -5.09
C ARG A 91 10.98 1.19 -4.44
N GLY A 92 10.58 1.95 -3.44
CA GLY A 92 9.23 1.98 -2.87
C GLY A 92 8.44 3.20 -3.34
N GLY A 93 7.51 3.62 -2.51
CA GLY A 93 6.73 4.83 -2.70
C GLY A 93 5.83 5.11 -1.51
N PHE A 94 5.15 6.24 -1.50
CA PHE A 94 4.15 6.53 -0.48
C PHE A 94 2.76 6.03 -0.88
N CYS A 95 1.76 6.23 -0.03
CA CYS A 95 0.44 5.59 -0.16
C CYS A 95 -0.24 5.79 -1.53
N PHE A 96 -0.10 6.97 -2.15
CA PHE A 96 -0.76 7.24 -3.43
C PHE A 96 -0.07 6.53 -4.59
N GLU A 97 1.25 6.35 -4.54
CA GLU A 97 2.00 5.58 -5.53
C GLU A 97 1.70 4.08 -5.38
N LEU A 98 1.89 3.53 -4.16
CA LEU A 98 1.76 2.10 -3.89
C LEU A 98 0.36 1.59 -4.19
N ASN A 99 -0.67 2.19 -3.59
CA ASN A 99 -2.06 1.77 -3.82
C ASN A 99 -2.55 2.12 -5.23
N GLY A 100 -1.98 3.16 -5.85
CA GLY A 100 -2.27 3.54 -7.24
C GLY A 100 -1.82 2.48 -8.24
N LEU A 101 -0.55 2.10 -8.15
CA LEU A 101 0.02 1.09 -9.04
C LEU A 101 -0.56 -0.30 -8.75
N PHE A 102 -0.79 -0.64 -7.47
CA PHE A 102 -1.41 -1.90 -7.08
C PHE A 102 -2.85 -2.04 -7.62
N CYS A 103 -3.66 -0.98 -7.55
CA CYS A 103 -4.98 -0.98 -8.17
C CYS A 103 -4.90 -1.23 -9.68
N SER A 104 -3.93 -0.60 -10.38
CA SER A 104 -3.73 -0.84 -11.81
C SER A 104 -3.26 -2.28 -12.12
N LEU A 105 -2.51 -2.92 -11.22
CA LEU A 105 -2.22 -4.35 -11.33
C LEU A 105 -3.50 -5.17 -11.18
N LEU A 106 -4.33 -4.90 -10.18
CA LEU A 106 -5.60 -5.62 -9.99
C LEU A 106 -6.54 -5.47 -11.18
N GLU A 107 -6.65 -4.25 -11.76
CA GLU A 107 -7.40 -4.00 -12.99
C GLU A 107 -6.88 -4.88 -14.15
N ALA A 108 -5.55 -4.94 -14.33
CA ALA A 108 -4.93 -5.76 -15.39
C ALA A 108 -5.11 -7.26 -15.17
N LEU A 109 -5.23 -7.70 -13.92
CA LEU A 109 -5.54 -9.08 -13.54
C LEU A 109 -7.05 -9.42 -13.64
N GLY A 110 -7.89 -8.44 -14.00
CA GLY A 110 -9.33 -8.62 -14.20
C GLY A 110 -10.19 -8.53 -12.94
N PHE A 111 -9.66 -8.03 -11.83
CA PHE A 111 -10.47 -7.77 -10.63
C PHE A 111 -11.37 -6.54 -10.82
N ASP A 112 -12.61 -6.63 -10.35
CA ASP A 112 -13.52 -5.49 -10.25
C ASP A 112 -13.11 -4.63 -9.05
N CYS A 113 -12.32 -3.58 -9.30
CA CYS A 113 -11.76 -2.76 -8.23
C CYS A 113 -11.89 -1.26 -8.50
N ARG A 114 -11.91 -0.49 -7.42
CA ARG A 114 -11.90 0.97 -7.45
C ARG A 114 -11.11 1.54 -6.29
N THR A 115 -10.60 2.77 -6.45
CA THR A 115 -9.91 3.48 -5.39
C THR A 115 -10.85 4.35 -4.57
N VAL A 116 -10.53 4.48 -3.29
CA VAL A 116 -11.22 5.35 -2.33
C VAL A 116 -10.24 6.25 -1.59
N ALA A 117 -10.72 7.44 -1.26
CA ALA A 117 -9.96 8.42 -0.50
C ALA A 117 -10.23 8.26 1.00
N VAL A 118 -9.19 8.19 1.79
CA VAL A 118 -9.22 7.78 3.19
C VAL A 118 -8.65 8.87 4.09
N ARG A 119 -9.28 9.09 5.25
CA ARG A 119 -8.77 9.89 6.36
C ARG A 119 -8.08 8.98 7.37
N VAL A 120 -6.87 9.33 7.78
CA VAL A 120 -6.09 8.59 8.78
C VAL A 120 -6.36 9.18 10.16
N LEU A 121 -7.01 8.43 11.04
CA LEU A 121 -7.63 8.99 12.27
C LEU A 121 -6.67 9.28 13.41
N PHE A 122 -5.42 8.78 13.40
CA PHE A 122 -4.49 9.18 14.46
C PHE A 122 -3.92 10.60 14.31
N GLU A 123 -4.29 11.33 13.26
CA GLU A 123 -3.98 12.74 13.08
C GLU A 123 -5.06 13.67 13.64
N GLY A 124 -6.10 13.13 14.30
CA GLY A 124 -7.19 13.89 14.90
C GLY A 124 -8.57 13.39 14.52
N GLU A 125 -9.60 14.09 14.99
CA GLU A 125 -11.02 13.65 14.83
C GLU A 125 -11.51 13.76 13.37
N PHE A 126 -11.04 14.79 12.62
CA PHE A 126 -11.34 15.00 11.20
C PHE A 126 -10.11 15.48 10.44
N PRO A 127 -9.08 14.64 10.28
CA PRO A 127 -7.90 15.01 9.52
C PRO A 127 -8.26 15.19 8.03
N PRO A 128 -7.41 15.87 7.25
CA PRO A 128 -7.59 15.93 5.81
C PRO A 128 -7.55 14.51 5.22
N THR A 129 -8.14 14.34 4.03
CA THR A 129 -7.96 13.12 3.25
C THR A 129 -6.51 13.04 2.81
N GLY A 130 -5.78 12.05 3.26
CA GLY A 130 -4.34 11.93 3.07
C GLY A 130 -3.87 10.52 2.74
N HIS A 131 -4.81 9.58 2.49
CA HIS A 131 -4.48 8.21 2.15
C HIS A 131 -5.38 7.69 1.02
N ARG A 132 -4.88 6.71 0.27
CA ARG A 132 -5.57 6.01 -0.81
C ARG A 132 -5.64 4.52 -0.46
N SER A 133 -6.81 3.91 -0.65
CA SER A 133 -7.00 2.46 -0.52
C SER A 133 -7.80 1.92 -1.70
N THR A 134 -7.91 0.60 -1.83
CA THR A 134 -8.62 -0.07 -2.92
C THR A 134 -9.72 -0.95 -2.36
N ILE A 135 -10.93 -0.84 -2.94
CA ILE A 135 -12.03 -1.78 -2.72
C ILE A 135 -12.10 -2.71 -3.92
N VAL A 136 -12.21 -4.01 -3.68
CA VAL A 136 -12.44 -5.05 -4.68
C VAL A 136 -13.81 -5.69 -4.44
N THR A 137 -14.60 -5.85 -5.51
CA THR A 137 -15.86 -6.59 -5.48
C THR A 137 -15.60 -8.02 -5.94
N LEU A 138 -15.87 -9.00 -5.08
CA LEU A 138 -15.72 -10.41 -5.40
C LEU A 138 -16.90 -10.91 -6.25
N PRO A 139 -16.79 -12.05 -6.97
CA PRO A 139 -17.84 -12.58 -7.83
C PRO A 139 -19.18 -12.87 -7.14
N ASP A 140 -19.16 -13.11 -5.84
CA ASP A 140 -20.37 -13.30 -5.03
C ASP A 140 -21.00 -11.98 -4.56
N GLY A 141 -20.43 -10.83 -4.94
CA GLY A 141 -20.86 -9.50 -4.56
C GLY A 141 -20.31 -9.02 -3.21
N GLN A 142 -19.57 -9.83 -2.47
CA GLN A 142 -18.88 -9.37 -1.26
C GLN A 142 -17.78 -8.38 -1.64
N ARG A 143 -17.52 -7.42 -0.76
CA ARG A 143 -16.50 -6.41 -0.97
C ARG A 143 -15.38 -6.57 0.03
N VAL A 144 -14.15 -6.45 -0.45
CA VAL A 144 -12.96 -6.45 0.39
C VAL A 144 -12.13 -5.20 0.15
N THR A 145 -11.33 -4.81 1.13
CA THR A 145 -10.31 -3.77 0.97
C THR A 145 -8.94 -4.40 0.84
N CYS A 146 -8.14 -3.84 -0.06
CA CYS A 146 -6.73 -4.17 -0.24
C CYS A 146 -5.94 -2.88 -0.05
N ASP A 147 -5.02 -2.86 0.91
CA ASP A 147 -4.18 -1.71 1.20
C ASP A 147 -2.72 -2.14 1.34
N VAL A 148 -1.88 -1.64 0.46
CA VAL A 148 -0.45 -1.97 0.41
C VAL A 148 0.44 -0.77 0.73
N GLY A 149 -0.16 0.34 1.13
CA GLY A 149 0.53 1.61 1.29
C GLY A 149 0.24 2.36 2.60
N PHE A 150 -0.29 1.71 3.65
CA PHE A 150 -0.63 2.42 4.88
C PHE A 150 0.60 2.73 5.77
N GLY A 151 1.56 1.82 5.85
CA GLY A 151 2.78 2.02 6.65
C GLY A 151 2.60 1.95 8.17
N GLY A 152 1.39 1.67 8.66
CA GLY A 152 1.05 1.46 10.07
C GLY A 152 0.61 0.01 10.35
N PRO A 153 -0.19 -0.24 11.41
CA PRO A 153 -0.83 -1.53 11.61
C PRO A 153 -1.69 -1.85 10.39
N THR A 154 -1.26 -2.80 9.56
CA THR A 154 -1.90 -3.12 8.29
C THR A 154 -2.21 -4.61 8.19
N PRO A 155 -3.36 -4.99 7.61
CA PRO A 155 -3.63 -6.38 7.27
C PRO A 155 -2.63 -6.89 6.24
N ILE A 156 -2.23 -8.16 6.38
CA ILE A 156 -1.36 -8.83 5.39
C ILE A 156 -2.15 -9.53 4.28
N GLY A 157 -3.40 -9.16 4.08
CA GLY A 157 -4.32 -9.67 3.08
C GLY A 157 -5.53 -8.76 2.96
N ALA A 158 -6.48 -9.16 2.10
CA ALA A 158 -7.74 -8.46 1.91
C ALA A 158 -8.67 -8.63 3.12
N VAL A 159 -9.41 -7.58 3.48
CA VAL A 159 -10.34 -7.56 4.63
C VAL A 159 -11.75 -7.28 4.14
N TYR A 160 -12.72 -8.09 4.56
CA TYR A 160 -14.13 -7.89 4.19
C TYR A 160 -14.66 -6.55 4.73
N LEU A 161 -15.15 -5.72 3.81
CA LEU A 161 -15.61 -4.36 4.12
C LEU A 161 -16.96 -4.35 4.86
N ASP A 162 -17.87 -5.23 4.45
CA ASP A 162 -19.24 -5.26 4.97
C ASP A 162 -19.40 -6.26 6.14
N CYS A 163 -18.29 -6.63 6.78
CA CYS A 163 -18.25 -7.51 7.94
C CYS A 163 -17.86 -6.70 9.19
N SER A 164 -18.74 -6.66 10.19
CA SER A 164 -18.48 -5.99 11.48
C SER A 164 -17.77 -6.87 12.49
N GLU A 165 -17.67 -8.16 12.21
CA GLU A 165 -16.94 -9.13 13.04
C GLU A 165 -15.44 -8.89 13.01
N VAL A 166 -14.73 -9.36 14.03
CA VAL A 166 -13.26 -9.30 14.06
C VAL A 166 -12.69 -10.23 13.00
N GLN A 167 -11.81 -9.72 12.18
CA GLN A 167 -11.12 -10.43 11.11
C GLN A 167 -9.64 -10.53 11.44
N HIS A 168 -9.12 -11.75 11.46
CA HIS A 168 -7.72 -12.02 11.71
C HIS A 168 -6.89 -11.88 10.45
N SER A 169 -5.81 -11.11 10.50
CA SER A 169 -4.88 -10.96 9.40
C SER A 169 -3.45 -11.02 9.90
N GLY A 170 -2.83 -12.19 9.75
CA GLY A 170 -1.52 -12.47 10.32
C GLY A 170 -1.55 -12.51 11.85
N ARG A 171 -0.86 -11.55 12.48
CA ARG A 171 -0.78 -11.41 13.94
C ARG A 171 -1.66 -10.28 14.48
N LEU A 172 -2.45 -9.65 13.64
CA LEU A 172 -3.25 -8.47 13.94
C LEU A 172 -4.72 -8.75 13.69
N ASP A 173 -5.56 -8.07 14.43
CA ASP A 173 -7.01 -8.21 14.40
C ASP A 173 -7.62 -6.87 13.98
N PHE A 174 -8.59 -6.94 13.07
CA PHE A 174 -9.24 -5.77 12.52
C PHE A 174 -10.75 -5.98 12.41
N ARG A 175 -11.50 -4.89 12.37
CA ARG A 175 -12.91 -4.91 11.97
C ARG A 175 -13.31 -3.63 11.25
N TYR A 176 -14.39 -3.72 10.50
CA TYR A 176 -15.08 -2.58 9.96
C TYR A 176 -16.32 -2.23 10.76
N GLU A 177 -16.60 -0.96 10.85
CA GLU A 177 -17.85 -0.42 11.36
C GLU A 177 -18.46 0.48 10.28
N LYS A 178 -19.67 0.14 9.82
CA LYS A 178 -20.44 1.04 8.97
C LYS A 178 -21.24 1.99 9.85
N ARG A 179 -20.96 3.27 9.75
CA ARG A 179 -21.58 4.32 10.54
C ARG A 179 -22.95 4.71 9.98
N PRO A 180 -23.83 5.33 10.81
CA PRO A 180 -25.15 5.84 10.35
C PRO A 180 -25.05 6.91 9.24
N ASP A 181 -23.94 7.65 9.17
CA ASP A 181 -23.66 8.65 8.14
C ASP A 181 -23.17 8.04 6.81
N GLY A 182 -23.10 6.71 6.72
CA GLY A 182 -22.69 5.95 5.54
C GLY A 182 -21.17 5.78 5.40
N LEU A 183 -20.37 6.37 6.32
CA LEU A 183 -18.94 6.19 6.31
C LEU A 183 -18.52 4.85 6.93
N TYR A 184 -17.41 4.30 6.47
CA TYR A 184 -16.76 3.14 7.04
C TYR A 184 -15.63 3.58 7.95
N ARG A 185 -15.59 3.01 9.16
CA ARG A 185 -14.48 3.13 10.09
C ARG A 185 -13.72 1.83 10.12
N PHE A 186 -12.42 1.85 9.84
CA PHE A 186 -11.53 0.71 9.98
C PHE A 186 -10.82 0.78 11.33
N ILE A 187 -10.87 -0.31 12.07
CA ILE A 187 -10.46 -0.38 13.48
C ILE A 187 -9.46 -1.51 13.65
N TYR A 188 -8.32 -1.21 14.26
CA TYR A 188 -7.36 -2.19 14.75
C TYR A 188 -7.70 -2.58 16.20
N ILE A 189 -7.77 -3.87 16.47
CA ILE A 189 -7.98 -4.42 17.80
C ILE A 189 -6.60 -4.71 18.40
N GLN A 190 -6.25 -4.00 19.45
CA GLN A 190 -4.96 -4.15 20.11
C GLN A 190 -4.94 -5.44 20.98
N ARG A 191 -3.76 -5.86 21.40
CA ARG A 191 -3.58 -7.11 22.17
C ARG A 191 -4.31 -7.13 23.52
N ASP A 192 -4.55 -5.97 24.12
CA ASP A 192 -5.32 -5.79 25.36
C ASP A 192 -6.83 -5.72 25.13
N GLY A 193 -7.28 -5.86 23.88
CA GLY A 193 -8.67 -5.75 23.46
C GLY A 193 -9.16 -4.33 23.24
N SER A 194 -8.33 -3.31 23.43
CA SER A 194 -8.70 -1.93 23.12
C SER A 194 -8.78 -1.70 21.63
N GLU A 195 -9.65 -0.77 21.22
CA GLU A 195 -9.90 -0.43 19.83
C GLU A 195 -9.16 0.84 19.44
N MET A 196 -8.44 0.78 18.31
CA MET A 196 -7.75 1.92 17.73
C MET A 196 -8.32 2.19 16.34
N PRO A 197 -9.14 3.23 16.17
CA PRO A 197 -9.62 3.63 14.85
C PRO A 197 -8.44 4.09 13.98
N LEU A 198 -8.31 3.50 12.79
CA LEU A 198 -7.24 3.81 11.86
C LEU A 198 -7.72 4.69 10.70
N HIS A 199 -8.84 4.31 10.08
CA HIS A 199 -9.33 4.95 8.86
C HIS A 199 -10.80 5.34 8.96
N LEU A 200 -11.15 6.41 8.25
CA LEU A 200 -12.53 6.81 7.99
C LEU A 200 -12.66 7.17 6.51
N PHE A 201 -13.61 6.55 5.80
CA PHE A 201 -13.81 6.80 4.37
C PHE A 201 -15.25 6.49 3.93
N SER A 202 -15.61 7.01 2.77
CA SER A 202 -16.80 6.62 2.01
C SER A 202 -16.43 5.58 0.97
N ASP A 203 -17.35 4.68 0.62
CA ASP A 203 -17.18 3.73 -0.48
C ASP A 203 -17.48 4.32 -1.86
N ALA A 204 -17.76 5.62 -1.93
CA ALA A 204 -17.89 6.33 -3.18
C ALA A 204 -16.58 6.28 -3.98
N GLU A 205 -16.72 6.08 -5.28
CA GLU A 205 -15.57 6.10 -6.17
C GLU A 205 -14.88 7.47 -6.14
N PHE A 206 -13.54 7.43 -6.08
CA PHE A 206 -12.70 8.59 -6.13
C PHE A 206 -11.82 8.50 -7.37
N SER A 207 -11.89 9.52 -8.25
CA SER A 207 -11.15 9.49 -9.50
C SER A 207 -9.63 9.41 -9.26
N LYS A 208 -8.93 8.64 -10.08
CA LYS A 208 -7.45 8.63 -10.08
C LYS A 208 -6.88 10.04 -10.17
N MET A 209 -7.58 10.96 -10.89
CA MET A 209 -7.20 12.36 -11.07
C MET A 209 -7.29 13.19 -9.79
N ASP A 210 -8.24 12.89 -8.90
CA ASP A 210 -8.43 13.64 -7.66
C ASP A 210 -7.24 13.43 -6.69
N PHE A 211 -6.57 12.28 -6.78
CA PHE A 211 -5.36 12.01 -5.99
C PHE A 211 -4.17 12.87 -6.39
N VAL A 212 -4.12 13.40 -7.62
CA VAL A 212 -3.03 14.30 -8.04
C VAL A 212 -3.00 15.56 -7.18
N ALA A 213 -4.15 16.19 -6.95
CA ALA A 213 -4.22 17.37 -6.09
C ALA A 213 -3.82 17.06 -4.63
N LEU A 214 -4.25 15.90 -4.13
CA LEU A 214 -3.88 15.44 -2.78
C LEU A 214 -2.38 15.11 -2.71
N SER A 215 -1.78 14.52 -3.75
CA SER A 215 -0.34 14.25 -3.84
C SER A 215 0.48 15.54 -3.78
N VAL A 216 0.07 16.57 -4.50
CA VAL A 216 0.71 17.90 -4.43
C VAL A 216 0.70 18.45 -3.01
N TYR A 217 -0.47 18.38 -2.33
CA TYR A 217 -0.56 18.82 -0.94
C TYR A 217 0.36 18.01 -0.02
N MET A 218 0.36 16.68 -0.13
CA MET A 218 1.18 15.80 0.72
C MET A 218 2.68 15.94 0.47
N SER A 219 3.06 16.36 -0.75
CA SER A 219 4.47 16.56 -1.13
C SER A 219 4.97 17.98 -0.83
N ARG A 220 4.10 18.99 -0.84
CA ARG A 220 4.51 20.41 -0.77
C ARG A 220 3.85 21.22 0.34
N GLY A 221 2.80 20.73 0.97
CA GLY A 221 2.11 21.45 2.05
C GLY A 221 3.04 21.66 3.24
N ASP A 222 3.07 22.86 3.82
CA ASP A 222 3.96 23.19 4.93
C ASP A 222 3.73 22.33 6.17
N HIS A 223 2.50 21.81 6.33
CA HIS A 223 2.11 20.92 7.43
C HIS A 223 1.96 19.46 6.98
N ALA A 224 2.34 19.12 5.74
CA ALA A 224 2.29 17.76 5.28
C ALA A 224 3.36 16.92 5.99
N ARG A 225 2.96 15.76 6.51
CA ARG A 225 3.81 14.89 7.31
C ARG A 225 5.10 14.50 6.56
N PHE A 226 4.96 14.01 5.33
CA PHE A 226 6.08 13.47 4.54
C PHE A 226 7.10 14.51 4.09
N ARG A 227 6.77 15.81 4.18
CA ARG A 227 7.72 16.88 3.99
C ARG A 227 8.59 17.13 5.22
N ASN A 228 8.08 16.77 6.41
CA ASN A 228 8.67 17.12 7.69
C ASN A 228 9.23 15.91 8.44
N GLU A 229 8.86 14.70 8.07
CA GLU A 229 9.30 13.45 8.68
C GLU A 229 9.76 12.48 7.59
N ARG A 230 10.90 11.82 7.80
CA ARG A 230 11.33 10.68 6.97
C ARG A 230 10.64 9.43 7.47
N VAL A 231 9.90 8.75 6.58
CA VAL A 231 9.14 7.56 6.95
C VAL A 231 9.39 6.43 5.95
N LEU A 232 9.92 5.32 6.45
CA LEU A 232 10.01 4.07 5.69
C LEU A 232 9.42 2.92 6.51
N ASN A 233 8.79 1.98 5.82
CA ASN A 233 8.25 0.78 6.45
C ASN A 233 8.24 -0.40 5.45
N ILE A 234 8.54 -1.61 5.94
CA ILE A 234 8.39 -2.86 5.19
C ILE A 234 8.05 -4.00 6.16
N LEU A 235 7.14 -4.87 5.75
CA LEU A 235 6.87 -6.11 6.47
C LEU A 235 7.95 -7.16 6.19
N ARG A 236 8.17 -8.04 7.16
CA ARG A 236 9.10 -9.16 7.10
C ARG A 236 8.43 -10.40 7.67
N ASP A 237 8.95 -11.58 7.38
CA ASP A 237 8.35 -12.85 7.86
C ASP A 237 8.15 -12.89 9.38
N CYS A 238 9.09 -12.34 10.14
CA CYS A 238 9.07 -12.35 11.60
C CYS A 238 8.76 -10.98 12.22
N GLY A 239 8.26 -10.00 11.42
CA GLY A 239 7.98 -8.68 11.98
C GLY A 239 8.01 -7.54 10.95
N SER A 240 8.80 -6.49 11.20
CA SER A 240 8.90 -5.33 10.32
C SER A 240 10.25 -4.61 10.49
N ALA A 241 10.62 -3.82 9.48
CA ALA A 241 11.62 -2.78 9.60
C ALA A 241 10.96 -1.43 9.32
N ALA A 242 11.23 -0.44 10.15
CA ALA A 242 10.70 0.91 9.99
C ALA A 242 11.79 1.95 10.28
N ILE A 243 11.80 3.04 9.53
CA ILE A 243 12.58 4.23 9.84
C ILE A 243 11.62 5.39 10.05
N GLN A 244 11.81 6.10 11.12
CA GLN A 244 11.22 7.42 11.34
C GLN A 244 12.37 8.37 11.67
N ASP A 245 12.54 9.38 10.84
CA ASP A 245 13.69 10.30 10.87
C ASP A 245 15.03 9.57 10.84
N ASP A 246 15.80 9.59 11.92
CA ASP A 246 17.09 8.91 12.02
C ASP A 246 17.03 7.62 12.86
N MET A 247 15.84 7.17 13.25
CA MET A 247 15.67 5.98 14.08
C MET A 247 15.18 4.78 13.27
N LEU A 248 16.04 3.78 13.11
CA LEU A 248 15.66 2.46 12.56
C LEU A 248 15.12 1.56 13.69
N ARG A 249 13.91 1.05 13.51
CA ARG A 249 13.25 0.09 14.39
C ARG A 249 13.09 -1.24 13.68
N LEU A 250 13.62 -2.28 14.27
CA LEU A 250 13.49 -3.65 13.80
C LEU A 250 12.64 -4.45 14.80
N HIS A 251 11.48 -4.88 14.35
CA HIS A 251 10.66 -5.83 15.09
C HIS A 251 10.93 -7.23 14.55
N ASN A 252 11.45 -8.14 15.39
CA ASN A 252 11.69 -9.54 15.03
C ASN A 252 11.16 -10.43 16.17
N ASP A 253 10.13 -11.23 15.89
CA ASP A 253 9.53 -12.17 16.85
C ASP A 253 9.20 -11.58 18.24
N GLY A 254 8.71 -10.35 18.25
CA GLY A 254 8.34 -9.62 19.46
C GLY A 254 9.49 -8.88 20.14
N VAL A 255 10.70 -8.97 19.61
CA VAL A 255 11.86 -8.20 20.08
C VAL A 255 11.98 -6.93 19.25
N LEU A 256 12.04 -5.77 19.92
CA LEU A 256 12.33 -4.48 19.32
C LEU A 256 13.83 -4.17 19.45
N THR A 257 14.46 -3.83 18.33
CA THR A 257 15.81 -3.29 18.28
C THR A 257 15.74 -1.89 17.68
N GLU A 258 16.33 -0.91 18.34
CA GLU A 258 16.42 0.47 17.85
C GLU A 258 17.88 0.81 17.53
N ILE A 259 18.11 1.44 16.38
CA ILE A 259 19.43 1.84 15.87
C ILE A 259 19.32 3.28 15.36
N GLU A 260 20.12 4.18 15.92
CA GLU A 260 20.23 5.56 15.43
C GLU A 260 21.15 5.61 14.22
N LEU A 261 20.65 6.13 13.09
CA LEU A 261 21.37 6.28 11.81
C LEU A 261 21.92 7.71 11.72
N LYS A 262 23.19 7.88 12.09
CA LYS A 262 23.79 9.21 12.29
C LYS A 262 24.26 9.88 11.01
N THR A 263 24.58 9.08 9.98
CA THR A 263 25.13 9.62 8.73
C THR A 263 24.29 9.22 7.52
N PRO A 264 24.36 9.97 6.40
CA PRO A 264 23.71 9.59 5.16
C PRO A 264 24.11 8.20 4.66
N GLU A 265 25.40 7.83 4.84
CA GLU A 265 25.89 6.52 4.44
C GLU A 265 25.25 5.39 5.26
N GLU A 266 25.09 5.59 6.59
CA GLU A 266 24.39 4.64 7.45
C GLU A 266 22.93 4.50 7.03
N ARG A 267 22.26 5.59 6.66
CA ARG A 267 20.89 5.57 6.13
C ARG A 267 20.79 4.81 4.82
N LYS A 268 21.67 5.11 3.84
CA LYS A 268 21.69 4.37 2.55
C LYS A 268 21.97 2.88 2.75
N ALA A 269 22.93 2.53 3.63
CA ALA A 269 23.20 1.13 3.96
C ALA A 269 21.96 0.45 4.58
N ALA A 270 21.20 1.15 5.42
CA ALA A 270 19.95 0.64 5.98
C ALA A 270 18.86 0.45 4.90
N TYR A 271 18.72 1.37 3.94
CA TYR A 271 17.76 1.24 2.82
C TYR A 271 18.06 0.01 1.96
N VAL A 272 19.33 -0.23 1.65
CA VAL A 272 19.76 -1.44 0.91
C VAL A 272 19.48 -2.70 1.74
N LYS A 273 19.96 -2.73 2.99
CA LYS A 273 19.96 -3.95 3.80
C LYS A 273 18.58 -4.36 4.29
N TYR A 274 17.76 -3.41 4.73
CA TYR A 274 16.51 -3.71 5.42
C TYR A 274 15.28 -3.51 4.56
N PHE A 275 15.36 -2.65 3.53
CA PHE A 275 14.24 -2.32 2.64
C PHE A 275 14.42 -2.86 1.21
N GLY A 276 15.58 -3.49 0.91
CA GLY A 276 15.79 -4.17 -0.37
C GLY A 276 15.92 -3.24 -1.57
N MET A 277 16.22 -1.96 -1.35
CA MET A 277 16.45 -0.99 -2.43
C MET A 277 17.86 -1.18 -3.00
N PRO A 278 18.04 -1.33 -4.34
CA PRO A 278 19.36 -1.38 -4.94
C PRO A 278 20.12 -0.07 -4.75
N GLU A 279 21.43 -0.17 -4.54
CA GLU A 279 22.29 1.01 -4.30
C GLU A 279 22.24 2.02 -5.44
N GLU A 280 22.20 1.53 -6.69
CA GLU A 280 22.06 2.35 -7.88
C GLU A 280 20.78 3.18 -7.92
N SER A 281 19.71 2.68 -7.33
CA SER A 281 18.41 3.41 -7.25
C SER A 281 18.41 4.53 -6.22
N LEU A 282 19.44 4.59 -5.37
CA LEU A 282 19.63 5.57 -4.32
C LEU A 282 20.67 6.65 -4.68
N ALA A 283 21.17 6.64 -5.92
CA ALA A 283 22.27 7.52 -6.36
C ALA A 283 21.93 9.02 -6.26
N GLU A 284 20.66 9.38 -6.43
CA GLU A 284 20.20 10.78 -6.34
C GLU A 284 20.01 11.28 -4.90
N LEU A 285 19.95 10.38 -3.92
CA LEU A 285 19.77 10.78 -2.53
C LEU A 285 21.03 11.43 -1.99
N PRO A 286 20.92 12.41 -1.07
CA PRO A 286 22.06 13.07 -0.43
C PRO A 286 23.04 12.03 0.16
N GLY A 287 24.34 12.30 -0.07
CA GLY A 287 25.45 11.50 0.46
C GLY A 287 25.83 11.96 1.84
#